data_88e31f22e24dcce7b406816640fdc0b7
#
_entry.id   88e31f22e24dcce7b406816640fdc0b7
#
_cell.length_a   1.000
_cell.length_b   1.000
_cell.length_c   1.000
_cell.angle_alpha   90.00
_cell.angle_beta   90.00
_cell.angle_gamma   90.00
#
_symmetry.space_group_name_H-M   'P 1'
#
loop_
_entity.id
_entity.type
_entity.pdbx_description
1 polymer ?
#
loop_
_entity_poly.entity_id
_entity_poly.type
_entity_poly.pdbx_seq_one_letter_code
_entity_poly.pdbx_strand_id
1 'polypeptide(L)'
;LWTPFRVGRGYWQRSGPLSANASDIKHLFLIDGSGFLFRAYFGIKAQMTRPDGTPVNAVYGFTQMMLKLVEETDADHIAVIFDRARKTFRSDIYPEYKAHRPPPPDDLVPQFELVRQATRAMNIPAIDMDGFEADDLIATYARQGAEMGAEVTIVSTDKDLMQMVGGKIKMFDAMKNKSIGPAEVEEKFGVGPDKVIDIQALAGDSSDNVPGVQGIGIKTAAILINEYGDLDGVLENAGKIKQPKRREALIEQADLA
;
A
#
# COMPACT_ATOMS: atom_id res chain seq x y z
N LEU A 1 2.66 -19.89 -9.82
CA LEU A 1 3.62 -20.45 -8.85
C LEU A 1 4.70 -19.40 -8.60
N TRP A 2 4.59 -18.74 -7.48
CA TRP A 2 5.49 -17.67 -7.06
C TRP A 2 6.69 -18.28 -6.33
N THR A 3 7.92 -18.00 -6.79
CA THR A 3 9.16 -18.35 -6.08
C THR A 3 9.83 -17.08 -5.57
N PRO A 4 9.87 -16.83 -4.26
CA PRO A 4 10.56 -15.69 -3.69
C PRO A 4 12.09 -15.87 -3.77
N PHE A 5 12.80 -14.76 -3.97
CA PHE A 5 14.26 -14.72 -4.02
C PHE A 5 14.87 -14.45 -2.63
N ARG A 6 15.90 -15.22 -2.27
CA ARG A 6 16.64 -15.07 -1.02
C ARG A 6 17.74 -14.03 -1.15
N VAL A 7 17.78 -13.06 -0.24
CA VAL A 7 18.88 -12.09 -0.11
C VAL A 7 19.92 -12.66 0.87
N GLY A 8 21.09 -13.01 0.36
CA GLY A 8 22.22 -13.48 1.19
C GLY A 8 23.12 -12.31 1.59
N ARG A 9 23.51 -12.26 2.87
CA ARG A 9 24.59 -11.37 3.31
C ARG A 9 25.91 -11.86 2.71
N GLY A 10 26.47 -11.09 1.80
CA GLY A 10 27.77 -11.33 1.19
C GLY A 10 27.69 -11.78 -0.26
N TYR A 11 28.13 -10.91 -1.15
CA TYR A 11 28.35 -11.08 -2.58
C TYR A 11 27.22 -11.74 -3.38
N TRP A 12 26.78 -11.06 -4.42
CA TRP A 12 25.86 -11.50 -5.45
C TRP A 12 26.33 -12.82 -6.12
N GLN A 13 26.14 -13.93 -5.44
CA GLN A 13 26.36 -15.24 -6.08
C GLN A 13 25.14 -15.57 -6.93
N ARG A 14 25.39 -15.81 -8.21
CA ARG A 14 24.43 -16.42 -9.15
C ARG A 14 24.07 -17.81 -8.62
N SER A 15 23.04 -17.93 -7.85
CA SER A 15 22.38 -19.19 -7.60
C SER A 15 21.21 -19.30 -8.58
N GLY A 16 21.16 -20.41 -9.33
CA GLY A 16 20.04 -20.74 -10.22
C GLY A 16 18.71 -20.79 -9.46
N PRO A 17 17.57 -21.07 -10.14
CA PRO A 17 16.26 -21.06 -9.53
C PRO A 17 16.24 -22.05 -8.36
N LEU A 18 16.35 -21.53 -7.14
CA LEU A 18 16.10 -22.29 -5.94
C LEU A 18 14.59 -22.50 -5.86
N SER A 19 14.15 -23.75 -5.93
CA SER A 19 12.85 -24.14 -5.42
C SER A 19 12.88 -23.99 -3.88
N ALA A 20 12.76 -22.77 -3.40
CA ALA A 20 12.55 -22.53 -1.97
C ALA A 20 11.19 -23.15 -1.63
N ASN A 21 11.17 -24.11 -0.71
CA ASN A 21 9.93 -24.52 -0.10
C ASN A 21 9.35 -23.30 0.59
N ALA A 22 8.05 -23.07 0.45
CA ALA A 22 7.35 -21.93 1.07
C ALA A 22 7.59 -21.86 2.60
N SER A 23 7.97 -22.98 3.23
CA SER A 23 8.34 -23.08 4.65
C SER A 23 9.69 -22.43 5.03
N ASP A 24 10.49 -22.00 4.06
CA ASP A 24 11.83 -21.46 4.33
C ASP A 24 11.86 -19.94 4.45
N ILE A 25 10.72 -19.26 4.15
CA ILE A 25 10.60 -17.81 4.26
C ILE A 25 10.45 -17.44 5.75
N LYS A 26 11.42 -16.71 6.29
CA LYS A 26 11.36 -16.23 7.66
C LYS A 26 10.88 -14.79 7.75
N HIS A 27 11.36 -13.93 6.85
CA HIS A 27 11.04 -12.53 6.83
C HIS A 27 10.88 -12.04 5.38
N LEU A 28 9.66 -11.64 5.03
CA LEU A 28 9.26 -11.16 3.71
C LEU A 28 9.09 -9.64 3.71
N PHE A 29 9.80 -8.94 2.82
CA PHE A 29 9.58 -7.53 2.53
C PHE A 29 8.76 -7.36 1.25
N LEU A 30 7.63 -6.67 1.37
CA LEU A 30 6.76 -6.30 0.25
C LEU A 30 6.83 -4.78 0.07
N ILE A 31 7.41 -4.33 -1.03
CA ILE A 31 7.68 -2.92 -1.27
C ILE A 31 6.66 -2.38 -2.26
N ASP A 32 5.98 -1.30 -1.88
CA ASP A 32 5.15 -0.51 -2.77
C ASP A 32 6.02 0.26 -3.77
N GLY A 33 6.23 -0.35 -4.93
CA GLY A 33 7.09 0.18 -5.99
C GLY A 33 6.51 1.43 -6.63
N SER A 34 5.19 1.53 -6.72
CA SER A 34 4.51 2.72 -7.26
C SER A 34 4.72 3.92 -6.35
N GLY A 35 4.54 3.75 -5.04
CA GLY A 35 4.80 4.80 -4.05
C GLY A 35 6.26 5.28 -4.07
N PHE A 36 7.22 4.35 -4.17
CA PHE A 36 8.64 4.67 -4.27
C PHE A 36 8.97 5.41 -5.57
N LEU A 37 8.40 5.00 -6.70
CA LEU A 37 8.62 5.63 -8.00
C LEU A 37 8.13 7.07 -8.01
N PHE A 38 6.89 7.33 -7.59
CA PHE A 38 6.36 8.68 -7.53
C PHE A 38 7.16 9.57 -6.58
N ARG A 39 7.57 9.04 -5.44
CA ARG A 39 8.42 9.75 -4.50
C ARG A 39 9.78 10.11 -5.10
N ALA A 40 10.42 9.18 -5.79
CA ALA A 40 11.68 9.43 -6.48
C ALA A 40 11.54 10.55 -7.53
N TYR A 41 10.48 10.48 -8.32
CA TYR A 41 10.20 11.47 -9.36
C TYR A 41 10.01 12.87 -8.78
N PHE A 42 9.14 13.02 -7.79
CA PHE A 42 8.87 14.34 -7.19
C PHE A 42 9.98 14.82 -6.24
N GLY A 43 10.76 13.90 -5.70
CA GLY A 43 11.90 14.22 -4.82
C GLY A 43 13.12 14.73 -5.55
N ILE A 44 13.37 14.28 -6.77
CA ILE A 44 14.53 14.67 -7.58
C ILE A 44 14.10 15.66 -8.65
N LYS A 45 14.35 16.94 -8.39
CA LYS A 45 14.02 18.04 -9.31
C LYS A 45 15.04 18.23 -10.42
N ALA A 46 16.23 17.64 -10.31
CA ALA A 46 17.26 17.72 -11.33
C ALA A 46 16.80 16.98 -12.59
N GLN A 47 16.94 17.64 -13.74
CA GLN A 47 16.74 16.99 -15.02
C GLN A 47 17.91 16.03 -15.28
N MET A 48 17.59 14.74 -15.30
CA MET A 48 18.53 13.66 -15.56
C MET A 48 18.03 12.89 -16.77
N THR A 49 18.86 12.78 -17.80
CA THR A 49 18.52 12.09 -19.04
C THR A 49 19.62 11.11 -19.44
N ARG A 50 19.24 10.08 -20.17
CA ARG A 50 20.14 9.23 -20.93
C ARG A 50 20.69 10.01 -22.13
N PRO A 51 21.75 9.51 -22.81
CA PRO A 51 22.28 10.15 -24.04
C PRO A 51 21.25 10.28 -25.17
N ASP A 52 20.22 9.44 -25.18
CA ASP A 52 19.11 9.46 -26.14
C ASP A 52 17.99 10.47 -25.75
N GLY A 53 18.17 11.21 -24.66
CA GLY A 53 17.21 12.19 -24.14
C GLY A 53 16.13 11.60 -23.22
N THR A 54 16.09 10.29 -22.99
CA THR A 54 15.09 9.66 -22.11
C THR A 54 15.27 10.11 -20.66
N PRO A 55 14.21 10.62 -19.99
CA PRO A 55 14.27 11.02 -18.58
C PRO A 55 14.54 9.81 -17.67
N VAL A 56 15.39 9.98 -16.64
CA VAL A 56 15.79 8.92 -15.70
C VAL A 56 15.90 9.37 -14.24
N ASN A 57 15.44 10.56 -13.89
CA ASN A 57 15.48 11.05 -12.51
C ASN A 57 14.74 10.13 -11.53
N ALA A 58 13.55 9.64 -11.90
CA ALA A 58 12.80 8.69 -11.09
C ALA A 58 13.52 7.33 -10.99
N VAL A 59 14.10 6.84 -12.10
CA VAL A 59 14.87 5.59 -12.10
C VAL A 59 16.06 5.69 -11.16
N TYR A 60 16.80 6.80 -11.23
CA TYR A 60 17.94 7.06 -10.35
C TYR A 60 17.53 7.08 -8.88
N GLY A 61 16.51 7.90 -8.54
CA GLY A 61 16.07 8.02 -7.16
C GLY A 61 15.50 6.74 -6.59
N PHE A 62 14.68 6.03 -7.39
CA PHE A 62 14.16 4.73 -7.03
C PHE A 62 15.28 3.73 -6.74
N THR A 63 16.27 3.63 -7.64
CA THR A 63 17.40 2.72 -7.48
C THR A 63 18.19 3.03 -6.22
N GLN A 64 18.47 4.32 -5.92
CA GLN A 64 19.15 4.71 -4.69
C GLN A 64 18.37 4.33 -3.43
N MET A 65 17.07 4.55 -3.42
CA MET A 65 16.22 4.14 -2.27
C MET A 65 16.19 2.62 -2.10
N MET A 66 16.11 1.87 -3.20
CA MET A 66 16.13 0.41 -3.17
C MET A 66 17.45 -0.15 -2.66
N LEU A 67 18.59 0.36 -3.16
CA LEU A 67 19.90 -0.08 -2.69
C LEU A 67 20.06 0.15 -1.19
N LYS A 68 19.68 1.33 -0.69
CA LYS A 68 19.71 1.63 0.74
C LYS A 68 18.83 0.67 1.53
N LEU A 69 17.59 0.44 1.08
CA LEU A 69 16.66 -0.46 1.77
C LEU A 69 17.19 -1.90 1.83
N VAL A 70 17.79 -2.39 0.73
CA VAL A 70 18.37 -3.74 0.65
C VAL A 70 19.58 -3.87 1.56
N GLU A 71 20.41 -2.83 1.69
CA GLU A 71 21.57 -2.83 2.62
C GLU A 71 21.15 -2.82 4.09
N GLU A 72 20.06 -2.11 4.41
CA GLU A 72 19.60 -1.89 5.79
C GLU A 72 18.63 -2.99 6.28
N THR A 73 18.07 -3.80 5.39
CA THR A 73 17.10 -4.84 5.78
C THR A 73 17.78 -6.14 6.20
N ASP A 74 17.14 -6.84 7.12
CA ASP A 74 17.45 -8.23 7.52
C ASP A 74 16.50 -9.25 6.85
N ALA A 75 15.64 -8.82 5.93
CA ALA A 75 14.74 -9.70 5.21
C ALA A 75 15.51 -10.75 4.39
N ASP A 76 15.02 -11.98 4.41
CA ASP A 76 15.54 -13.04 3.56
C ASP A 76 14.85 -13.09 2.18
N HIS A 77 13.67 -12.45 2.05
CA HIS A 77 12.93 -12.35 0.80
C HIS A 77 12.38 -10.93 0.58
N ILE A 78 12.54 -10.42 -0.64
CA ILE A 78 12.08 -9.10 -1.04
C ILE A 78 11.31 -9.22 -2.35
N ALA A 79 10.21 -8.49 -2.48
CA ALA A 79 9.50 -8.28 -3.74
C ALA A 79 9.06 -6.82 -3.85
N VAL A 80 9.09 -6.26 -5.05
CA VAL A 80 8.56 -4.93 -5.36
C VAL A 80 7.30 -5.09 -6.19
N ILE A 81 6.23 -4.47 -5.74
CA ILE A 81 4.92 -4.58 -6.36
C ILE A 81 4.57 -3.24 -7.01
N PHE A 82 4.08 -3.29 -8.24
CA PHE A 82 3.74 -2.12 -9.05
C PHE A 82 2.29 -2.15 -9.50
N ASP A 83 1.71 -0.97 -9.68
CA ASP A 83 0.49 -0.83 -10.46
C ASP A 83 0.80 -1.08 -11.93
N ARG A 84 -0.01 -1.90 -12.58
CA ARG A 84 0.14 -2.17 -14.01
C ARG A 84 -0.58 -1.16 -14.88
N ALA A 85 -1.79 -0.76 -14.47
CA ALA A 85 -2.64 0.16 -15.18
C ALA A 85 -3.42 1.05 -14.21
N ARG A 86 -3.97 2.15 -14.73
CA ARG A 86 -4.84 3.05 -13.96
C ARG A 86 -6.24 2.46 -13.75
N LYS A 87 -6.72 1.68 -14.73
CA LYS A 87 -8.05 1.08 -14.68
C LYS A 87 -7.95 -0.31 -14.05
N THR A 88 -8.72 -0.51 -12.98
CA THR A 88 -8.80 -1.76 -12.24
C THR A 88 -10.27 -2.16 -12.08
N PHE A 89 -10.57 -3.32 -11.49
CA PHE A 89 -11.93 -3.76 -11.23
C PHE A 89 -12.73 -2.73 -10.42
N ARG A 90 -12.07 -1.89 -9.60
CA ARG A 90 -12.74 -0.81 -8.84
C ARG A 90 -13.37 0.22 -9.74
N SER A 91 -12.75 0.53 -10.89
CA SER A 91 -13.32 1.45 -11.88
C SER A 91 -14.58 0.90 -12.57
N ASP A 92 -14.73 -0.42 -12.60
CA ASP A 92 -15.94 -1.06 -13.15
C ASP A 92 -17.09 -1.07 -12.12
N ILE A 93 -16.77 -1.13 -10.82
CA ILE A 93 -17.72 -1.03 -9.71
C ILE A 93 -18.13 0.43 -9.48
N TYR A 94 -17.14 1.33 -9.41
CA TYR A 94 -17.33 2.75 -9.16
C TYR A 94 -16.51 3.59 -10.15
N PRO A 95 -17.14 4.08 -11.24
CA PRO A 95 -16.43 4.80 -12.31
C PRO A 95 -15.70 6.08 -11.86
N GLU A 96 -16.16 6.69 -10.77
CA GLU A 96 -15.55 7.90 -10.20
C GLU A 96 -14.30 7.59 -9.34
N TYR A 97 -14.00 6.31 -9.09
CA TYR A 97 -12.81 5.90 -8.34
C TYR A 97 -11.54 6.44 -8.98
N LYS A 98 -10.78 7.26 -8.23
CA LYS A 98 -9.55 7.93 -8.68
C LYS A 98 -9.71 8.77 -9.97
N ALA A 99 -10.94 9.07 -10.43
CA ALA A 99 -11.19 9.74 -11.69
C ALA A 99 -10.62 11.17 -11.74
N HIS A 100 -10.55 11.85 -10.59
CA HIS A 100 -10.00 13.20 -10.46
C HIS A 100 -8.47 13.26 -10.53
N ARG A 101 -7.77 12.10 -10.43
CA ARG A 101 -6.29 12.08 -10.49
C ARG A 101 -5.81 12.46 -11.89
N PRO A 102 -4.89 13.43 -12.03
CA PRO A 102 -4.32 13.78 -13.33
C PRO A 102 -3.56 12.59 -13.94
N PRO A 103 -3.35 12.56 -15.25
CA PRO A 103 -2.42 11.61 -15.85
C PRO A 103 -1.01 11.81 -15.30
N PRO A 104 -0.16 10.77 -15.30
CA PRO A 104 1.23 10.93 -14.94
C PRO A 104 1.91 11.92 -15.89
N PRO A 105 2.90 12.69 -15.41
CA PRO A 105 3.72 13.56 -16.27
C PRO A 105 4.33 12.80 -17.44
N ASP A 106 4.40 13.44 -18.63
CA ASP A 106 4.88 12.81 -19.86
C ASP A 106 6.31 12.27 -19.73
N ASP A 107 7.15 12.97 -18.98
CA ASP A 107 8.55 12.58 -18.72
C ASP A 107 8.66 11.45 -17.66
N LEU A 108 7.62 11.17 -16.91
CA LEU A 108 7.55 10.02 -16.00
C LEU A 108 7.13 8.74 -16.74
N VAL A 109 6.30 8.86 -17.77
CA VAL A 109 5.73 7.69 -18.48
C VAL A 109 6.80 6.67 -18.93
N PRO A 110 7.89 7.07 -19.62
CA PRO A 110 8.92 6.12 -20.03
C PRO A 110 9.68 5.49 -18.85
N GLN A 111 9.64 6.12 -17.67
CA GLN A 111 10.38 5.66 -16.51
C GLN A 111 9.67 4.50 -15.76
N PHE A 112 8.38 4.28 -15.95
CA PHE A 112 7.66 3.16 -15.35
C PHE A 112 8.30 1.82 -15.69
N GLU A 113 8.55 1.56 -16.97
CA GLU A 113 9.17 0.30 -17.37
C GLU A 113 10.66 0.25 -17.02
N LEU A 114 11.37 1.38 -17.11
CA LEU A 114 12.78 1.44 -16.70
C LEU A 114 12.99 1.11 -15.24
N VAL A 115 12.07 1.54 -14.35
CA VAL A 115 12.11 1.21 -12.92
C VAL A 115 11.89 -0.29 -12.70
N ARG A 116 10.94 -0.91 -13.41
CA ARG A 116 10.75 -2.38 -13.35
C ARG A 116 11.99 -3.13 -13.84
N GLN A 117 12.62 -2.66 -14.91
CA GLN A 117 13.87 -3.22 -15.42
C GLN A 117 15.00 -3.08 -14.41
N ALA A 118 15.14 -1.90 -13.76
CA ALA A 118 16.13 -1.69 -12.70
C ALA A 118 15.90 -2.63 -11.52
N THR A 119 14.65 -2.84 -11.10
CA THR A 119 14.29 -3.79 -10.05
C THR A 119 14.72 -5.21 -10.41
N ARG A 120 14.40 -5.67 -11.62
CA ARG A 120 14.82 -7.00 -12.12
C ARG A 120 16.35 -7.11 -12.23
N ALA A 121 17.04 -6.03 -12.64
CA ALA A 121 18.50 -6.00 -12.72
C ALA A 121 19.17 -6.10 -11.34
N MET A 122 18.50 -5.68 -10.28
CA MET A 122 18.91 -5.91 -8.89
C MET A 122 18.58 -7.33 -8.39
N ASN A 123 18.11 -8.21 -9.28
CA ASN A 123 17.67 -9.57 -8.96
C ASN A 123 16.52 -9.61 -7.94
N ILE A 124 15.65 -8.61 -7.97
CA ILE A 124 14.46 -8.51 -7.12
C ILE A 124 13.22 -8.72 -8.00
N PRO A 125 12.25 -9.56 -7.60
CA PRO A 125 10.98 -9.69 -8.30
C PRO A 125 10.26 -8.34 -8.42
N ALA A 126 9.90 -7.97 -9.66
CA ALA A 126 9.03 -6.85 -9.96
C ALA A 126 7.68 -7.42 -10.39
N ILE A 127 6.67 -7.26 -9.57
CA ILE A 127 5.37 -7.93 -9.69
C ILE A 127 4.31 -6.89 -10.02
N ASP A 128 3.49 -7.18 -11.01
CA ASP A 128 2.26 -6.46 -11.32
C ASP A 128 1.21 -7.42 -11.87
N MET A 129 -0.06 -7.02 -11.88
CA MET A 129 -1.16 -7.84 -12.40
C MET A 129 -2.22 -6.96 -13.06
N ASP A 130 -2.71 -7.40 -14.23
CA ASP A 130 -3.81 -6.71 -14.91
C ASP A 130 -5.09 -6.74 -14.07
N GLY A 131 -5.78 -5.61 -14.00
CA GLY A 131 -7.07 -5.48 -13.32
C GLY A 131 -6.98 -5.27 -11.81
N PHE A 132 -5.79 -5.35 -11.22
CA PHE A 132 -5.55 -5.15 -9.78
C PHE A 132 -4.57 -4.01 -9.53
N GLU A 133 -4.67 -3.43 -8.34
CA GLU A 133 -3.72 -2.43 -7.85
C GLU A 133 -2.57 -3.11 -7.09
N ALA A 134 -1.46 -2.37 -6.93
CA ALA A 134 -0.33 -2.85 -6.13
C ALA A 134 -0.77 -3.26 -4.72
N ASP A 135 -1.68 -2.50 -4.11
CA ASP A 135 -2.19 -2.75 -2.76
C ASP A 135 -2.91 -4.09 -2.62
N ASP A 136 -3.67 -4.52 -3.67
CA ASP A 136 -4.35 -5.81 -3.68
C ASP A 136 -3.33 -6.97 -3.62
N LEU A 137 -2.26 -6.84 -4.38
CA LEU A 137 -1.19 -7.83 -4.42
C LEU A 137 -0.38 -7.82 -3.14
N ILE A 138 -0.03 -6.63 -2.61
CA ILE A 138 0.67 -6.48 -1.33
C ILE A 138 -0.13 -7.14 -0.21
N ALA A 139 -1.43 -6.82 -0.10
CA ALA A 139 -2.29 -7.40 0.92
C ALA A 139 -2.42 -8.92 0.78
N THR A 140 -2.51 -9.43 -0.46
CA THR A 140 -2.59 -10.86 -0.73
C THR A 140 -1.31 -11.58 -0.32
N TYR A 141 -0.16 -11.09 -0.75
CA TYR A 141 1.12 -11.70 -0.39
C TYR A 141 1.45 -11.56 1.10
N ALA A 142 1.08 -10.44 1.72
CA ALA A 142 1.29 -10.26 3.15
C ALA A 142 0.51 -11.29 3.96
N ARG A 143 -0.77 -11.52 3.61
CA ARG A 143 -1.60 -12.54 4.26
C ARG A 143 -1.03 -13.94 4.06
N GLN A 144 -0.73 -14.30 2.82
CA GLN A 144 -0.16 -15.62 2.49
C GLN A 144 1.18 -15.86 3.19
N GLY A 145 2.07 -14.85 3.22
CA GLY A 145 3.34 -14.94 3.94
C GLY A 145 3.15 -15.18 5.43
N ALA A 146 2.25 -14.43 6.05
CA ALA A 146 1.93 -14.58 7.48
C ALA A 146 1.30 -15.95 7.80
N GLU A 147 0.41 -16.45 6.95
CA GLU A 147 -0.21 -17.78 7.06
C GLU A 147 0.83 -18.91 6.94
N MET A 148 1.85 -18.73 6.11
CA MET A 148 3.00 -19.64 6.00
C MET A 148 3.98 -19.52 7.17
N GLY A 149 3.74 -18.61 8.10
CA GLY A 149 4.54 -18.44 9.31
C GLY A 149 5.65 -17.39 9.22
N ALA A 150 5.80 -16.69 8.10
CA ALA A 150 6.81 -15.64 7.95
C ALA A 150 6.43 -14.36 8.71
N GLU A 151 7.42 -13.63 9.20
CA GLU A 151 7.28 -12.22 9.51
C GLU A 151 7.14 -11.44 8.20
N VAL A 152 6.23 -10.49 8.13
CA VAL A 152 6.00 -9.68 6.93
C VAL A 152 6.15 -8.21 7.22
N THR A 153 6.97 -7.52 6.44
CA THR A 153 7.07 -6.07 6.48
C THR A 153 6.59 -5.47 5.17
N ILE A 154 5.51 -4.70 5.23
CA ILE A 154 5.01 -3.91 4.11
C ILE A 154 5.73 -2.56 4.13
N VAL A 155 6.52 -2.28 3.11
CA VAL A 155 7.25 -1.01 2.98
C VAL A 155 6.43 -0.05 2.14
N SER A 156 5.59 0.72 2.80
CA SER A 156 4.72 1.74 2.18
C SER A 156 4.38 2.83 3.21
N THR A 157 3.96 3.98 2.71
CA THR A 157 3.37 5.07 3.51
C THR A 157 1.86 5.18 3.32
N ASP A 158 1.29 4.27 2.52
CA ASP A 158 -0.14 4.27 2.26
C ASP A 158 -0.92 3.88 3.52
N LYS A 159 -1.91 4.72 3.86
CA LYS A 159 -2.75 4.51 5.04
C LYS A 159 -3.69 3.31 4.87
N ASP A 160 -4.02 2.97 3.63
CA ASP A 160 -5.00 1.92 3.32
C ASP A 160 -4.44 0.54 3.63
N LEU A 161 -3.11 0.37 3.51
CA LEU A 161 -2.41 -0.84 3.91
C LEU A 161 -2.31 -1.02 5.44
N MET A 162 -2.64 0.02 6.23
CA MET A 162 -2.65 -0.10 7.70
C MET A 162 -3.68 -1.09 8.23
N GLN A 163 -4.73 -1.40 7.45
CA GLN A 163 -5.67 -2.48 7.76
C GLN A 163 -5.01 -3.87 7.84
N MET A 164 -3.83 -4.03 7.23
CA MET A 164 -3.10 -5.31 7.23
C MET A 164 -2.24 -5.52 8.46
N VAL A 165 -2.01 -4.46 9.25
CA VAL A 165 -1.11 -4.49 10.41
C VAL A 165 -1.68 -5.35 11.53
N GLY A 166 -0.88 -6.27 12.04
CA GLY A 166 -1.25 -7.16 13.15
C GLY A 166 -0.66 -8.56 13.00
N GLY A 167 -0.63 -9.32 14.08
CA GLY A 167 -0.01 -10.63 14.08
C GLY A 167 1.44 -10.57 13.63
N LYS A 168 1.75 -11.18 12.49
CA LYS A 168 3.08 -11.21 11.87
C LYS A 168 3.31 -10.11 10.82
N ILE A 169 2.33 -9.25 10.57
CA ILE A 169 2.41 -8.20 9.56
C ILE A 169 2.62 -6.85 10.24
N LYS A 170 3.65 -6.13 9.83
CA LYS A 170 3.92 -4.74 10.20
C LYS A 170 4.17 -3.92 8.94
N MET A 171 4.03 -2.61 9.03
CA MET A 171 4.46 -1.69 7.99
C MET A 171 5.75 -0.97 8.39
N PHE A 172 6.42 -0.44 7.39
CA PHE A 172 7.64 0.34 7.56
C PHE A 172 7.63 1.55 6.63
N ASP A 173 7.68 2.74 7.22
CA ASP A 173 7.93 3.99 6.50
C ASP A 173 9.43 4.17 6.33
N ALA A 174 9.96 3.77 5.18
CA ALA A 174 11.40 3.84 4.87
C ALA A 174 11.94 5.28 4.85
N MET A 175 11.08 6.28 4.68
CA MET A 175 11.49 7.69 4.63
C MET A 175 11.70 8.29 6.00
N LYS A 176 10.86 7.89 6.96
CA LYS A 176 10.97 8.31 8.35
C LYS A 176 11.77 7.33 9.20
N ASN A 177 12.19 6.22 8.58
CA ASN A 177 12.81 5.08 9.27
C ASN A 177 11.97 4.66 10.49
N LYS A 178 10.65 4.54 10.28
CA LYS A 178 9.69 4.27 11.36
C LYS A 178 8.90 3.00 11.08
N SER A 179 8.91 2.08 12.03
CA SER A 179 8.00 0.93 12.04
C SER A 179 6.59 1.40 12.40
N ILE A 180 5.59 0.80 11.77
CA ILE A 180 4.16 1.05 11.99
C ILE A 180 3.55 -0.27 12.42
N GLY A 181 3.21 -0.35 13.69
CA GLY A 181 2.48 -1.44 14.32
C GLY A 181 1.05 -1.03 14.69
N PRO A 182 0.32 -1.87 15.43
CA PRO A 182 -1.06 -1.58 15.83
C PRO A 182 -1.21 -0.25 16.60
N ALA A 183 -0.22 0.11 17.42
CA ALA A 183 -0.26 1.37 18.20
C ALA A 183 -0.23 2.62 17.29
N GLU A 184 0.58 2.61 16.23
CA GLU A 184 0.64 3.70 15.26
C GLU A 184 -0.64 3.79 14.42
N VAL A 185 -1.29 2.66 14.16
CA VAL A 185 -2.60 2.63 13.49
C VAL A 185 -3.66 3.26 14.40
N GLU A 186 -3.68 2.88 15.68
CA GLU A 186 -4.60 3.45 16.66
C GLU A 186 -4.37 4.96 16.88
N GLU A 187 -3.11 5.40 16.92
CA GLU A 187 -2.77 6.84 16.98
C GLU A 187 -3.35 7.59 15.77
N LYS A 188 -3.32 6.99 14.58
CA LYS A 188 -3.77 7.62 13.34
C LYS A 188 -5.28 7.60 13.15
N PHE A 189 -5.91 6.47 13.39
CA PHE A 189 -7.33 6.24 13.10
C PHE A 189 -8.24 6.31 14.32
N GLY A 190 -7.70 6.21 15.54
CA GLY A 190 -8.48 6.14 16.80
C GLY A 190 -9.12 4.77 17.04
N VAL A 191 -8.74 3.77 16.24
CA VAL A 191 -9.19 2.37 16.32
C VAL A 191 -8.05 1.43 15.93
N GLY A 192 -8.17 0.14 16.27
CA GLY A 192 -7.23 -0.89 15.83
C GLY A 192 -7.27 -1.17 14.32
N PRO A 193 -6.26 -1.88 13.78
CA PRO A 193 -6.15 -2.20 12.35
C PRO A 193 -7.37 -2.90 11.77
N ASP A 194 -8.01 -3.75 12.54
CA ASP A 194 -9.21 -4.51 12.17
C ASP A 194 -10.45 -3.64 11.91
N LYS A 195 -10.42 -2.37 12.33
CA LYS A 195 -11.51 -1.40 12.17
C LYS A 195 -11.19 -0.27 11.16
N VAL A 196 -10.04 -0.31 10.51
CA VAL A 196 -9.65 0.73 9.53
C VAL A 196 -10.63 0.76 8.36
N ILE A 197 -11.12 -0.39 7.89
CA ILE A 197 -12.12 -0.47 6.82
C ILE A 197 -13.41 0.22 7.23
N ASP A 198 -13.91 -0.05 8.43
CA ASP A 198 -15.15 0.54 8.98
C ASP A 198 -15.03 2.08 9.08
N ILE A 199 -13.85 2.57 9.49
CA ILE A 199 -13.57 4.00 9.52
C ILE A 199 -13.63 4.61 8.12
N GLN A 200 -13.01 3.96 7.14
CA GLN A 200 -12.96 4.47 5.78
C GLN A 200 -14.33 4.40 5.10
N ALA A 201 -15.11 3.37 5.36
CA ALA A 201 -16.49 3.27 4.90
C ALA A 201 -17.34 4.46 5.37
N LEU A 202 -17.27 4.79 6.67
CA LEU A 202 -18.00 5.93 7.23
C LEU A 202 -17.45 7.29 6.76
N ALA A 203 -16.13 7.45 6.76
CA ALA A 203 -15.48 8.74 6.49
C ALA A 203 -15.27 9.03 5.00
N GLY A 204 -15.29 7.99 4.17
CA GLY A 204 -14.85 8.06 2.78
C GLY A 204 -13.35 8.27 2.63
N ASP A 205 -12.89 8.33 1.40
CA ASP A 205 -11.52 8.66 1.03
C ASP A 205 -11.47 9.67 -0.13
N SER A 206 -11.14 10.91 0.20
CA SER A 206 -11.01 11.97 -0.79
C SER A 206 -9.82 11.79 -1.74
N SER A 207 -8.78 11.06 -1.31
CA SER A 207 -7.62 10.77 -2.19
C SER A 207 -7.98 9.79 -3.29
N ASP A 208 -8.96 8.94 -3.06
CA ASP A 208 -9.46 7.95 -4.02
C ASP A 208 -10.82 8.31 -4.61
N ASN A 209 -11.35 9.48 -4.22
CA ASN A 209 -12.67 9.94 -4.62
C ASN A 209 -13.80 8.99 -4.18
N VAL A 210 -13.61 8.35 -3.03
CA VAL A 210 -14.63 7.49 -2.42
C VAL A 210 -15.46 8.33 -1.46
N PRO A 211 -16.78 8.44 -1.69
CA PRO A 211 -17.64 9.19 -0.78
C PRO A 211 -17.80 8.45 0.55
N GLY A 212 -17.92 9.22 1.62
CA GLY A 212 -18.36 8.74 2.92
C GLY A 212 -19.66 9.42 3.32
N VAL A 213 -20.15 9.10 4.51
CA VAL A 213 -21.35 9.73 5.08
C VAL A 213 -21.08 11.21 5.36
N GLN A 214 -21.94 12.09 4.87
CA GLN A 214 -21.75 13.53 4.96
C GLN A 214 -21.59 14.01 6.43
N GLY A 215 -20.51 14.76 6.68
CA GLY A 215 -20.19 15.30 7.99
C GLY A 215 -19.57 14.30 8.96
N ILE A 216 -19.23 13.09 8.50
CA ILE A 216 -18.49 12.08 9.25
C ILE A 216 -17.06 12.00 8.68
N GLY A 217 -16.09 12.53 9.42
CA GLY A 217 -14.68 12.34 9.14
C GLY A 217 -14.07 11.30 10.08
N ILE A 218 -12.81 10.96 9.88
CA ILE A 218 -12.08 9.91 10.62
C ILE A 218 -12.31 9.97 12.15
N LYS A 219 -12.17 11.14 12.77
CA LYS A 219 -12.36 11.27 14.23
C LYS A 219 -13.78 10.95 14.68
N THR A 220 -14.78 11.34 13.88
CA THR A 220 -16.18 11.05 14.19
C THR A 220 -16.50 9.58 13.97
N ALA A 221 -15.99 9.00 12.87
CA ALA A 221 -16.10 7.58 12.59
C ALA A 221 -15.49 6.75 13.73
N ALA A 222 -14.28 7.12 14.21
CA ALA A 222 -13.65 6.44 15.34
C ALA A 222 -14.49 6.45 16.61
N ILE A 223 -15.11 7.60 16.95
CA ILE A 223 -16.01 7.70 18.11
C ILE A 223 -17.20 6.74 17.95
N LEU A 224 -17.79 6.70 16.75
CA LEU A 224 -18.95 5.85 16.48
C LEU A 224 -18.58 4.35 16.51
N ILE A 225 -17.49 3.96 15.86
CA ILE A 225 -17.02 2.57 15.85
C ILE A 225 -16.66 2.11 17.27
N ASN A 226 -15.99 2.96 18.08
CA ASN A 226 -15.67 2.63 19.47
C ASN A 226 -16.94 2.52 20.36
N GLU A 227 -18.01 3.27 20.04
CA GLU A 227 -19.27 3.23 20.80
C GLU A 227 -20.15 2.05 20.41
N TYR A 228 -20.21 1.69 19.11
CA TYR A 228 -21.16 0.71 18.58
C TYR A 228 -20.48 -0.59 18.07
N GLY A 229 -19.16 -0.67 18.11
CA GLY A 229 -18.35 -1.86 17.82
C GLY A 229 -17.82 -1.94 16.40
N ASP A 230 -18.65 -1.75 15.38
CA ASP A 230 -18.29 -1.81 13.95
C ASP A 230 -19.28 -1.00 13.09
N LEU A 231 -19.08 -1.03 11.79
CA LEU A 231 -19.94 -0.33 10.83
C LEU A 231 -21.40 -0.77 10.95
N ASP A 232 -21.65 -2.07 10.99
CA ASP A 232 -23.01 -2.61 11.11
C ASP A 232 -23.68 -2.12 12.40
N GLY A 233 -22.96 -2.17 13.52
CA GLY A 233 -23.45 -1.66 14.81
C GLY A 233 -23.75 -0.17 14.78
N VAL A 234 -22.96 0.64 14.07
CA VAL A 234 -23.23 2.08 13.86
C VAL A 234 -24.52 2.28 13.06
N LEU A 235 -24.70 1.56 11.95
CA LEU A 235 -25.87 1.69 11.09
C LEU A 235 -27.15 1.21 11.80
N GLU A 236 -27.13 0.08 12.49
CA GLU A 236 -28.26 -0.45 13.27
C GLU A 236 -28.69 0.52 14.39
N ASN A 237 -27.76 1.25 14.97
CA ASN A 237 -28.02 2.20 16.04
C ASN A 237 -28.07 3.66 15.58
N ALA A 238 -28.07 3.92 14.27
CA ALA A 238 -28.09 5.29 13.72
C ALA A 238 -29.20 6.15 14.35
N GLY A 239 -30.39 5.61 14.55
CA GLY A 239 -31.53 6.29 15.17
C GLY A 239 -31.32 6.73 16.63
N LYS A 240 -30.35 6.16 17.35
CA LYS A 240 -30.03 6.48 18.74
C LYS A 240 -28.98 7.58 18.90
N ILE A 241 -28.36 7.98 17.80
CA ILE A 241 -27.30 8.99 17.81
C ILE A 241 -27.86 10.34 18.24
N LYS A 242 -27.24 10.94 19.24
CA LYS A 242 -27.73 12.17 19.88
C LYS A 242 -27.70 13.40 18.99
N GLN A 243 -26.72 13.49 18.08
CA GLN A 243 -26.53 14.63 17.18
C GLN A 243 -27.50 14.52 15.98
N PRO A 244 -28.50 15.42 15.84
CA PRO A 244 -29.53 15.27 14.82
C PRO A 244 -28.99 15.17 13.38
N LYS A 245 -28.12 16.09 12.98
CA LYS A 245 -27.52 16.09 11.63
C LYS A 245 -26.76 14.80 11.30
N ARG A 246 -26.03 14.28 12.29
CA ARG A 246 -25.26 13.03 12.10
C ARG A 246 -26.18 11.83 12.01
N ARG A 247 -27.21 11.78 12.85
CA ARG A 247 -28.24 10.75 12.81
C ARG A 247 -28.97 10.73 11.46
N GLU A 248 -29.41 11.89 10.98
CA GLU A 248 -30.08 12.05 9.70
C GLU A 248 -29.17 11.57 8.55
N ALA A 249 -27.91 12.05 8.51
CA ALA A 249 -26.95 11.65 7.48
C ALA A 249 -26.71 10.14 7.44
N LEU A 250 -26.56 9.47 8.60
CA LEU A 250 -26.36 8.01 8.66
C LEU A 250 -27.57 7.22 8.21
N ILE A 251 -28.80 7.72 8.51
CA ILE A 251 -30.04 7.06 8.06
C ILE A 251 -30.24 7.24 6.55
N GLU A 252 -30.01 8.46 6.04
CA GLU A 252 -30.27 8.80 4.65
C GLU A 252 -29.19 8.26 3.68
N GLN A 253 -27.96 8.07 4.18
CA GLN A 253 -26.79 7.70 3.39
C GLN A 253 -26.18 6.36 3.82
N ALA A 254 -26.95 5.49 4.43
CA ALA A 254 -26.48 4.16 4.86
C ALA A 254 -25.87 3.34 3.71
N ASP A 255 -26.39 3.51 2.50
CA ASP A 255 -25.89 2.81 1.29
C ASP A 255 -24.52 3.34 0.78
N LEU A 256 -24.00 4.44 1.35
CA LEU A 256 -22.68 4.98 1.03
C LEU A 256 -21.59 4.49 2.01
N ALA A 257 -21.98 3.87 3.10
CA ALA A 257 -21.10 3.39 4.17
C ALA A 257 -20.83 1.83 4.07
#